data_fff7d1b8cbedb6d546550ceb0606e9f6
#
_entry.id   fff7d1b8cbedb6d546550ceb0606e9f6
#
_cell.length_a   1.000
_cell.length_b   1.000
_cell.length_c   1.000
_cell.angle_alpha   90.00
_cell.angle_beta   90.00
_cell.angle_gamma   90.00
#
_symmetry.space_group_name_H-M   'P 1'
#
loop_
_entity.id
_entity.type
_entity.pdbx_description
1 polymer ?
#
loop_
_entity_poly.entity_id
_entity_poly.type
_entity_poly.pdbx_seq_one_letter_code
_entity_poly.pdbx_strand_id
1 'polypeptide(L)' 'MISSTEQAIEAIRLRAKEAGFKMNDLAYAAGIDPAQLSRWSTGKTIPLYSNIAKLEQAVDALIAAKQP' A
#
# COMPACT_ATOMS: atom_id res chain seq x y z
N MET A 1 -0.65 4.05 20.73
CA MET A 1 0.12 4.88 19.77
C MET A 1 0.34 4.10 18.49
N ILE A 2 0.06 4.69 17.34
CA ILE A 2 0.25 4.03 16.04
C ILE A 2 1.72 4.11 15.67
N SER A 3 2.29 2.99 15.24
CA SER A 3 3.69 2.97 14.81
C SER A 3 3.86 3.74 13.49
N SER A 4 5.08 4.19 13.20
CA SER A 4 5.34 4.88 11.95
C SER A 4 5.07 3.98 10.73
N THR A 5 5.28 2.67 10.87
CA THR A 5 4.97 1.69 9.84
C THR A 5 3.48 1.65 9.55
N GLU A 6 2.65 1.62 10.60
CA GLU A 6 1.20 1.62 10.43
C GLU A 6 0.72 2.92 9.80
N GLN A 7 1.32 4.04 10.17
CA GLN A 7 1.00 5.33 9.56
C GLN A 7 1.35 5.34 8.07
N ALA A 8 2.48 4.76 7.70
CA ALA A 8 2.90 4.68 6.30
C ALA A 8 1.92 3.85 5.48
N ILE A 9 1.52 2.69 5.99
CA ILE A 9 0.57 1.81 5.31
C ILE A 9 -0.78 2.53 5.16
N GLU A 10 -1.24 3.21 6.21
CA GLU A 10 -2.51 3.93 6.16
C GLU A 10 -2.47 5.06 5.13
N ALA A 11 -1.38 5.81 5.08
CA ALA A 11 -1.22 6.89 4.11
C ALA A 11 -1.25 6.36 2.67
N ILE A 12 -0.57 5.24 2.43
CA ILE A 12 -0.53 4.61 1.10
C ILE A 12 -1.94 4.12 0.72
N ARG A 13 -2.63 3.49 1.67
CA ARG A 13 -3.99 3.01 1.46
C ARG A 13 -4.93 4.15 1.07
N LEU A 14 -4.85 5.26 1.78
CA LEU A 14 -5.69 6.43 1.50
C LEU A 14 -5.39 7.02 0.13
N ARG A 15 -4.11 7.11 -0.25
CA ARG A 15 -3.74 7.60 -1.57
C ARG A 15 -4.32 6.72 -2.68
N ALA A 16 -4.24 5.41 -2.51
CA ALA A 16 -4.80 4.48 -3.49
C ALA A 16 -6.31 4.64 -3.57
N LYS A 17 -6.99 4.74 -2.43
CA LYS A 17 -8.44 4.90 -2.38
C LYS A 17 -8.88 6.19 -3.05
N GLU A 18 -8.19 7.30 -2.77
CA GLU A 18 -8.51 8.59 -3.38
C GLU A 18 -8.35 8.56 -4.89
N ALA A 19 -7.41 7.77 -5.38
CA ALA A 19 -7.19 7.60 -6.82
C ALA A 19 -8.16 6.59 -7.46
N GLY A 20 -9.01 5.94 -6.66
CA GLY A 20 -10.01 4.99 -7.15
C GLY A 20 -9.51 3.57 -7.25
N PHE A 21 -8.42 3.22 -6.59
CA PHE A 21 -7.87 1.87 -6.59
C PHE A 21 -8.23 1.12 -5.33
N LYS A 22 -8.35 -0.20 -5.46
CA LYS A 22 -8.58 -1.10 -4.33
C LYS A 22 -7.25 -1.59 -3.78
N MET A 23 -7.27 -2.12 -2.56
CA MET A 23 -6.08 -2.68 -1.95
C MET A 23 -5.49 -3.82 -2.77
N ASN A 24 -6.34 -4.66 -3.40
CA ASN A 24 -5.85 -5.73 -4.25
C ASN A 24 -5.07 -5.19 -5.44
N ASP A 25 -5.54 -4.10 -6.03
CA ASP A 25 -4.84 -3.47 -7.15
C ASP A 25 -3.45 -3.01 -6.72
N LEU A 26 -3.36 -2.42 -5.54
CA LEU A 26 -2.10 -1.97 -4.98
C LEU A 26 -1.16 -3.14 -4.74
N ALA A 27 -1.67 -4.23 -4.17
CA ALA A 27 -0.87 -5.41 -3.88
C ALA A 27 -0.31 -6.02 -5.18
N TYR A 28 -1.14 -6.16 -6.19
CA TYR A 28 -0.70 -6.72 -7.47
C TYR A 28 0.35 -5.83 -8.13
N ALA A 29 0.15 -4.51 -8.09
CA ALA A 29 1.10 -3.58 -8.68
C ALA A 29 2.45 -3.63 -7.95
N ALA A 30 2.45 -3.88 -6.65
CA ALA A 30 3.66 -3.98 -5.86
C ALA A 30 4.31 -5.37 -5.90
N GLY A 31 3.63 -6.36 -6.47
CA GLY A 31 4.10 -7.74 -6.45
C GLY A 31 3.99 -8.39 -5.08
N ILE A 32 2.99 -7.99 -4.29
CA ILE A 32 2.79 -8.47 -2.93
C ILE A 32 1.48 -9.26 -2.89
N ASP A 33 1.48 -10.35 -2.12
CA ASP A 33 0.27 -11.15 -1.90
C ASP A 33 -0.79 -10.27 -1.21
N PRO A 34 -2.01 -10.17 -1.76
CA PRO A 34 -3.08 -9.38 -1.12
C PRO A 34 -3.36 -9.79 0.32
N ALA A 35 -3.24 -11.09 0.66
CA ALA A 35 -3.43 -11.54 2.03
C ALA A 35 -2.38 -10.95 2.97
N GLN A 36 -1.14 -10.82 2.50
CA GLN A 36 -0.07 -10.22 3.29
C GLN A 36 -0.32 -8.74 3.51
N LEU A 37 -0.75 -8.03 2.47
CA LEU A 37 -1.08 -6.62 2.59
C LEU A 37 -2.22 -6.41 3.59
N SER A 38 -3.22 -7.28 3.57
CA SER A 38 -4.32 -7.23 4.52
C SER A 38 -3.82 -7.38 5.96
N ARG A 39 -2.88 -8.30 6.20
CA ARG A 39 -2.31 -8.48 7.54
C ARG A 39 -1.58 -7.23 8.01
N TRP A 40 -0.87 -6.56 7.12
CA TRP A 40 -0.18 -5.32 7.46
C TRP A 40 -1.19 -4.20 7.76
N SER A 41 -2.28 -4.12 7.00
CA SER A 41 -3.32 -3.10 7.19
C SER A 41 -4.03 -3.26 8.52
N THR A 42 -4.21 -4.50 8.99
CA THR A 42 -4.88 -4.77 10.26
C THR A 42 -3.94 -4.83 11.46
N GLY A 43 -2.64 -4.65 11.23
CA GLY A 43 -1.66 -4.63 12.31
C GLY A 43 -1.25 -5.99 12.82
N LYS A 44 -1.64 -7.08 12.15
CA LYS A 44 -1.29 -8.43 12.59
C LYS A 44 0.19 -8.74 12.41
N THR A 45 0.80 -8.16 11.38
CA THR A 45 2.24 -8.27 11.14
C THR A 45 2.76 -6.92 10.71
N ILE A 46 4.07 -6.73 10.83
CA ILE A 46 4.73 -5.47 10.48
C ILE A 46 5.58 -5.73 9.23
N PRO A 47 5.37 -4.94 8.15
CA PRO A 47 6.16 -5.12 6.94
C PRO A 47 7.58 -4.59 7.11
N LEU A 48 8.50 -5.12 6.34
CA LEU A 48 9.85 -4.56 6.24
C LEU A 48 9.79 -3.22 5.50
N TYR A 49 10.76 -2.36 5.78
CA TYR A 49 10.82 -1.06 5.11
C TYR A 49 10.86 -1.21 3.58
N SER A 50 11.54 -2.22 3.07
CA SER A 50 11.60 -2.48 1.64
C SER A 50 10.21 -2.74 1.05
N ASN A 51 9.32 -3.38 1.81
CA ASN A 51 7.95 -3.63 1.37
C ASN A 51 7.15 -2.34 1.32
N ILE A 52 7.37 -1.46 2.30
CA ILE A 52 6.72 -0.15 2.31
C ILE A 52 7.16 0.66 1.08
N ALA A 53 8.45 0.63 0.76
CA ALA A 53 8.98 1.32 -0.41
C ALA A 53 8.35 0.78 -1.71
N LYS A 54 8.17 -0.54 -1.81
CA LYS A 54 7.49 -1.15 -2.96
C LYS A 54 6.05 -0.67 -3.08
N LEU A 55 5.34 -0.57 -1.96
CA LEU A 55 3.96 -0.08 -1.96
C LEU A 55 3.89 1.38 -2.38
N GLU A 56 4.81 2.20 -1.90
CA GLU A 56 4.84 3.61 -2.28
C GLU A 56 5.09 3.76 -3.78
N GLN A 57 6.05 3.01 -4.32
CA GLN A 57 6.32 3.02 -5.75
C GLN A 57 5.12 2.53 -6.56
N ALA A 58 4.43 1.50 -6.06
CA ALA A 58 3.27 0.95 -6.73
C ALA A 58 2.13 1.96 -6.79
N VAL A 59 1.83 2.64 -5.69
CA VAL A 59 0.75 3.62 -5.68
C VAL A 59 1.09 4.81 -6.56
N ASP A 60 2.35 5.24 -6.57
CA ASP A 60 2.79 6.31 -7.45
C ASP A 60 2.62 5.93 -8.92
N ALA A 61 3.00 4.70 -9.27
CA ALA A 61 2.87 4.20 -10.64
C ALA A 61 1.41 4.10 -11.07
N LEU A 62 0.54 3.61 -10.17
CA LEU A 62 -0.89 3.52 -10.47
C LEU A 62 -1.50 4.89 -10.70
N ILE A 63 -1.16 5.86 -9.87
CA ILE A 63 -1.67 7.22 -10.00
C ILE A 63 -1.16 7.85 -11.31
N ALA A 64 0.12 7.68 -11.62
CA ALA A 64 0.70 8.21 -12.84
C ALA A 64 0.08 7.60 -14.08
N ALA A 65 -0.20 6.30 -14.06
CA ALA A 65 -0.83 5.61 -15.20
C ALA A 65 -2.27 6.07 -15.43
N LYS A 66 -2.95 6.53 -14.38
CA LYS A 66 -4.33 6.98 -14.47
C LYS A 66 -4.45 8.41 -15.01
N GLN A 67 -3.43 9.22 -14.80
CA GLN A 67 -3.44 10.60 -15.26
C GLN A 67 -3.17 10.68 -16.76
N PRO A 68 -3.92 11.52 -17.47
CA PRO A 68 -3.69 11.70 -18.92
C PRO A 68 -2.33 12.32 -19.22
#